data_6e92b45e4c05720205100fc7ce39d3ea
#
_entry.id   6e92b45e4c05720205100fc7ce39d3ea
#
_cell.length_a   1.000
_cell.length_b   1.000
_cell.length_c   1.000
_cell.angle_alpha   90.00
_cell.angle_beta   90.00
_cell.angle_gamma   90.00
#
_symmetry.space_group_name_H-M   'P 1'
#
loop_
_entity.id
_entity.type
_entity.pdbx_description
1 polymer ?
#
loop_
_entity_poly.entity_id
_entity_poly.type
_entity_poly.pdbx_seq_one_letter_code
_entity_poly.pdbx_strand_id
1 'polypeptide(L)'
;MGIVTRAKGWCLAAAAGAVFSGIAGGLVLRLASADDKNAAAADEYGSITGQFVLDGEFPELKPLVAMGDGSVNNAAICAAADIPDESLIVDAATKGIADVFVYLSKAGKIHPQLQKSAKEEVEFDQEGCRFVPRALVVRTDQIVRVKSNDDCAHNTKTNPLSNQPANFVLAANDRMGVEVRNRLPERRPVAVECNVHAWMKAHWLIIDHPYGTVSDREGKFTIGDLPAGEHELALWQERAGYIDRKYKVKVVAGRTTELGTIKVPAEKFVDVK
;
A
#
# COMPACT_ATOMS: atom_id res chain seq x y z
N MET A 1 22.88 42.03 -55.06
CA MET A 1 22.37 41.86 -56.43
C MET A 1 21.12 41.01 -56.30
N GLY A 2 19.97 41.43 -56.42
CA GLY A 2 19.15 42.35 -57.23
C GLY A 2 17.75 41.78 -57.06
N ILE A 3 16.83 42.47 -56.37
CA ILE A 3 15.81 43.36 -56.91
C ILE A 3 14.97 42.62 -58.00
N VAL A 4 13.62 42.48 -57.94
CA VAL A 4 12.58 43.47 -58.08
C VAL A 4 11.20 42.75 -58.11
N THR A 5 10.26 43.04 -57.29
CA THR A 5 9.01 43.81 -57.40
C THR A 5 7.93 43.45 -58.41
N ARG A 6 6.72 43.66 -57.91
CA ARG A 6 5.42 44.10 -58.47
C ARG A 6 4.41 43.01 -58.83
N ALA A 7 3.23 43.08 -58.44
CA ALA A 7 2.16 44.00 -58.03
C ALA A 7 0.91 43.81 -58.91
N LYS A 8 -0.24 43.86 -58.29
CA LYS A 8 -1.56 44.32 -58.79
C LYS A 8 -2.44 43.38 -59.61
N GLY A 9 -3.67 43.32 -59.23
CA GLY A 9 -4.84 43.03 -60.01
C GLY A 9 -6.10 42.81 -59.22
N TRP A 10 -6.86 43.86 -59.06
CA TRP A 10 -8.25 43.86 -58.58
C TRP A 10 -9.17 43.27 -59.62
N CYS A 11 -10.20 42.53 -59.22
CA CYS A 11 -11.53 42.60 -59.84
C CYS A 11 -12.63 42.16 -58.83
N LEU A 12 -13.49 43.09 -58.52
CA LEU A 12 -14.80 42.86 -57.88
C LEU A 12 -15.74 42.17 -58.85
N ALA A 13 -16.51 41.23 -58.40
CA ALA A 13 -17.83 40.91 -58.94
C ALA A 13 -18.76 40.43 -57.82
N ALA A 14 -19.78 41.24 -57.59
CA ALA A 14 -20.91 40.90 -56.74
C ALA A 14 -21.95 40.09 -57.51
N ALA A 15 -22.48 39.05 -56.94
CA ALA A 15 -23.78 38.51 -57.33
C ALA A 15 -24.51 37.87 -56.14
N ALA A 16 -25.77 38.19 -56.06
CA ALA A 16 -26.69 37.96 -54.96
C ALA A 16 -27.22 36.53 -54.87
N GLY A 17 -27.62 36.18 -53.64
CA GLY A 17 -28.89 35.52 -53.36
C GLY A 17 -28.93 33.98 -53.40
N ALA A 18 -29.01 33.40 -52.22
CA ALA A 18 -30.12 32.43 -51.87
C ALA A 18 -29.99 32.01 -50.40
N VAL A 19 -30.99 32.34 -49.63
CA VAL A 19 -31.20 31.84 -48.25
C VAL A 19 -31.69 30.41 -48.37
N PHE A 20 -30.89 29.47 -47.88
CA PHE A 20 -31.38 28.12 -47.56
C PHE A 20 -31.16 27.90 -46.04
N SER A 21 -32.25 28.00 -45.30
CA SER A 21 -32.36 27.56 -43.92
C SER A 21 -32.31 26.04 -43.86
N GLY A 22 -31.14 25.48 -43.67
CA GLY A 22 -30.95 24.07 -43.34
C GLY A 22 -30.61 23.93 -41.86
N ILE A 23 -31.60 23.48 -41.04
CA ILE A 23 -31.37 23.05 -39.66
C ILE A 23 -30.57 21.72 -39.70
N ALA A 24 -29.30 21.80 -39.72
CA ALA A 24 -28.43 20.65 -39.49
C ALA A 24 -28.21 20.57 -37.97
N GLY A 25 -28.97 19.71 -37.29
CA GLY A 25 -28.71 19.28 -35.93
C GLY A 25 -27.41 18.50 -35.86
N GLY A 26 -26.29 19.20 -35.75
CA GLY A 26 -25.01 18.61 -35.51
C GLY A 26 -24.95 18.06 -34.08
N LEU A 27 -24.99 16.75 -33.96
CA LEU A 27 -24.68 16.02 -32.73
C LEU A 27 -23.20 16.28 -32.43
N VAL A 28 -22.90 17.29 -31.61
CA VAL A 28 -21.56 17.54 -31.11
C VAL A 28 -21.27 16.47 -30.07
N LEU A 29 -20.64 15.37 -30.47
CA LEU A 29 -20.00 14.47 -29.51
C LEU A 29 -18.89 15.26 -28.82
N ARG A 30 -19.14 15.79 -27.64
CA ARG A 30 -18.10 16.27 -26.75
C ARG A 30 -17.30 15.05 -26.27
N LEU A 31 -16.10 14.86 -26.78
CA LEU A 31 -15.12 14.00 -26.15
C LEU A 31 -14.77 14.65 -24.82
N ALA A 32 -15.20 14.04 -23.71
CA ALA A 32 -14.86 14.52 -22.39
C ALA A 32 -13.31 14.51 -22.26
N SER A 33 -12.73 15.65 -21.94
CA SER A 33 -11.30 15.80 -21.70
C SER A 33 -10.87 14.99 -20.46
N ALA A 34 -9.58 14.75 -20.31
CA ALA A 34 -9.05 14.10 -19.11
C ALA A 34 -9.39 14.89 -17.83
N ASP A 35 -9.48 16.22 -17.95
CA ASP A 35 -9.85 17.13 -16.85
C ASP A 35 -11.31 16.97 -16.44
N ASP A 36 -12.24 16.76 -17.40
CA ASP A 36 -13.67 16.51 -17.09
C ASP A 36 -13.87 15.17 -16.37
N LYS A 37 -13.06 14.16 -16.71
CA LYS A 37 -13.10 12.86 -16.03
C LYS A 37 -12.52 12.94 -14.63
N ASN A 38 -11.51 13.76 -14.41
CA ASN A 38 -10.90 13.96 -13.11
C ASN A 38 -11.82 14.75 -12.16
N ALA A 39 -12.49 15.78 -12.65
CA ALA A 39 -13.48 16.54 -11.89
C ALA A 39 -14.69 15.66 -11.51
N ALA A 40 -15.22 14.84 -12.41
CA ALA A 40 -16.30 13.92 -12.13
C ALA A 40 -15.91 12.81 -11.13
N ALA A 41 -14.64 12.41 -11.10
CA ALA A 41 -14.13 11.46 -10.12
C ALA A 41 -14.03 12.08 -8.71
N ALA A 42 -13.66 13.35 -8.59
CA ALA A 42 -13.58 14.05 -7.30
C ALA A 42 -14.94 14.10 -6.56
N ASP A 43 -16.05 14.08 -7.29
CA ASP A 43 -17.40 14.05 -6.71
C ASP A 43 -17.88 12.67 -6.26
N GLU A 44 -17.10 11.61 -6.51
CA GLU A 44 -17.48 10.23 -6.19
C GLU A 44 -16.53 9.57 -5.18
N TYR A 45 -15.34 10.14 -4.94
CA TYR A 45 -14.30 9.57 -4.11
C TYR A 45 -13.81 10.56 -3.06
N GLY A 46 -13.30 10.05 -1.95
CA GLY A 46 -12.69 10.82 -0.88
C GLY A 46 -11.59 10.03 -0.21
N SER A 47 -11.00 10.61 0.82
CA SER A 47 -9.92 9.98 1.58
C SER A 47 -10.31 9.85 3.04
N ILE A 48 -9.66 8.95 3.75
CA ILE A 48 -9.71 8.85 5.21
C ILE A 48 -8.29 8.92 5.75
N THR A 49 -8.14 9.52 6.93
CA THR A 49 -6.89 9.48 7.69
C THR A 49 -7.20 9.31 9.17
N GLY A 50 -6.24 8.76 9.91
CA GLY A 50 -6.38 8.52 11.35
C GLY A 50 -5.05 8.15 11.96
N GLN A 51 -5.06 7.93 13.28
CA GLN A 51 -3.88 7.54 14.03
C GLN A 51 -4.23 6.46 15.07
N PHE A 52 -3.50 5.37 15.09
CA PHE A 52 -3.58 4.37 16.16
C PHE A 52 -2.70 4.79 17.32
N VAL A 53 -3.26 4.76 18.53
CA VAL A 53 -2.53 5.11 19.74
C VAL A 53 -2.77 4.03 20.79
N LEU A 54 -1.69 3.61 21.44
CA LEU A 54 -1.75 2.68 22.57
C LEU A 54 -2.48 3.33 23.76
N ASP A 55 -3.51 2.68 24.24
CA ASP A 55 -4.24 3.08 25.45
C ASP A 55 -3.83 2.17 26.61
N GLY A 56 -3.12 2.74 27.55
CA GLY A 56 -2.52 2.03 28.67
C GLY A 56 -0.99 1.89 28.54
N GLU A 57 -0.42 1.06 29.40
CA GLU A 57 1.00 0.78 29.45
C GLU A 57 1.28 -0.62 28.87
N PHE A 58 2.36 -0.72 28.10
CA PHE A 58 2.88 -1.98 27.61
C PHE A 58 4.35 -2.08 28.00
N PRO A 59 4.81 -3.23 28.51
CA PRO A 59 6.20 -3.40 28.89
C PRO A 59 7.12 -3.30 27.67
N GLU A 60 8.30 -2.72 27.87
CA GLU A 60 9.34 -2.71 26.85
C GLU A 60 9.69 -4.14 26.45
N LEU A 61 9.71 -4.40 25.14
CA LEU A 61 10.08 -5.69 24.59
C LEU A 61 11.60 -5.87 24.62
N LYS A 62 12.05 -7.02 25.08
CA LYS A 62 13.47 -7.35 25.04
C LYS A 62 13.87 -7.70 23.59
N PRO A 63 15.15 -7.46 23.21
CA PRO A 63 15.66 -7.94 21.94
C PRO A 63 15.41 -9.44 21.75
N LEU A 64 15.04 -9.85 20.54
CA LEU A 64 14.89 -11.26 20.15
C LEU A 64 16.25 -11.97 20.08
N VAL A 65 17.30 -11.21 19.70
CA VAL A 65 18.68 -11.65 19.73
C VAL A 65 19.50 -10.52 20.37
N ALA A 66 20.23 -10.84 21.42
CA ALA A 66 21.12 -9.87 22.05
C ALA A 66 22.46 -9.79 21.27
N MET A 67 23.05 -8.62 21.24
CA MET A 67 24.39 -8.43 20.67
C MET A 67 25.40 -9.40 21.33
N GLY A 68 26.14 -10.14 20.51
CA GLY A 68 27.12 -11.12 20.97
C GLY A 68 26.54 -12.48 21.38
N ASP A 69 25.26 -12.76 21.19
CA ASP A 69 24.68 -14.08 21.44
C ASP A 69 25.23 -15.12 20.46
N GLY A 70 26.21 -15.88 20.91
CA GLY A 70 26.85 -16.94 20.14
C GLY A 70 26.00 -18.20 19.95
N SER A 71 24.81 -18.29 20.56
CA SER A 71 23.94 -19.48 20.47
C SER A 71 23.05 -19.51 19.21
N VAL A 72 22.91 -18.35 18.54
CA VAL A 72 22.06 -18.24 17.36
C VAL A 72 22.81 -18.64 16.07
N ASN A 73 22.07 -19.09 15.07
CA ASN A 73 22.63 -19.35 13.75
C ASN A 73 23.22 -18.05 13.15
N ASN A 74 24.37 -18.16 12.50
CA ASN A 74 25.07 -17.03 11.88
C ASN A 74 25.36 -15.89 12.88
N ALA A 75 25.72 -16.21 14.14
CA ALA A 75 25.92 -15.26 15.23
C ALA A 75 26.85 -14.08 14.88
N ALA A 76 27.93 -14.34 14.11
CA ALA A 76 28.86 -13.30 13.68
C ALA A 76 28.19 -12.19 12.85
N ILE A 77 27.04 -12.47 12.23
CA ILE A 77 26.27 -11.55 11.41
C ILE A 77 25.01 -11.11 12.16
N CYS A 78 24.18 -12.07 12.58
CA CYS A 78 22.88 -11.79 13.17
C CYS A 78 22.94 -11.32 14.62
N ALA A 79 24.02 -11.60 15.36
CA ALA A 79 24.24 -11.05 16.70
C ALA A 79 25.33 -9.97 16.74
N ALA A 80 25.65 -9.35 15.58
CA ALA A 80 26.56 -8.20 15.53
C ALA A 80 25.97 -6.94 16.21
N ALA A 81 24.64 -6.88 16.32
CA ALA A 81 23.87 -5.89 17.05
C ALA A 81 22.61 -6.55 17.64
N ASP A 82 21.94 -5.87 18.56
CA ASP A 82 20.64 -6.31 19.06
C ASP A 82 19.62 -6.39 17.91
N ILE A 83 18.87 -7.48 17.81
CA ILE A 83 17.69 -7.57 16.96
C ILE A 83 16.46 -7.27 17.82
N PRO A 84 15.84 -6.10 17.66
CA PRO A 84 14.69 -5.70 18.47
C PRO A 84 13.47 -6.60 18.20
N ASP A 85 12.61 -6.79 19.20
CA ASP A 85 11.30 -7.35 19.01
C ASP A 85 10.35 -6.28 18.43
N GLU A 86 10.21 -6.30 17.12
CA GLU A 86 9.34 -5.38 16.37
C GLU A 86 7.90 -5.89 16.24
N SER A 87 7.50 -6.92 16.99
CA SER A 87 6.13 -7.44 16.98
C SER A 87 5.10 -6.42 17.48
N LEU A 88 5.55 -5.41 18.24
CA LEU A 88 4.79 -4.21 18.57
C LEU A 88 5.76 -3.03 18.66
N ILE A 89 5.60 -2.08 17.75
CA ILE A 89 6.37 -0.83 17.76
C ILE A 89 5.43 0.28 18.21
N VAL A 90 5.79 0.92 19.32
CA VAL A 90 5.07 2.07 19.89
C VAL A 90 6.00 3.27 19.94
N ASP A 91 5.60 4.36 19.32
CA ASP A 91 6.34 5.61 19.39
C ASP A 91 6.31 6.21 20.80
N ALA A 92 7.46 6.53 21.33
CA ALA A 92 7.58 6.97 22.73
C ALA A 92 6.93 8.33 23.01
N ALA A 93 6.87 9.22 22.01
CA ALA A 93 6.35 10.57 22.17
C ALA A 93 4.84 10.64 21.94
N THR A 94 4.34 9.95 20.91
CA THR A 94 2.94 10.01 20.49
C THR A 94 2.11 8.84 20.99
N LYS A 95 2.75 7.76 21.49
CA LYS A 95 2.15 6.45 21.74
C LYS A 95 1.56 5.82 20.46
N GLY A 96 1.93 6.30 19.30
CA GLY A 96 1.50 5.79 17.99
C GLY A 96 1.93 4.34 17.78
N ILE A 97 1.04 3.53 17.19
CA ILE A 97 1.28 2.10 16.94
C ILE A 97 1.58 1.91 15.46
N ALA A 98 2.79 1.45 15.15
CA ALA A 98 3.21 1.12 13.78
C ALA A 98 2.68 -0.25 13.33
N ASP A 99 2.81 -0.48 12.02
CA ASP A 99 2.54 -1.77 11.37
C ASP A 99 1.11 -2.30 11.56
N VAL A 100 0.14 -1.40 11.75
CA VAL A 100 -1.28 -1.74 11.71
C VAL A 100 -1.75 -1.73 10.26
N PHE A 101 -2.20 -2.87 9.76
CA PHE A 101 -2.88 -2.97 8.48
C PHE A 101 -4.30 -2.40 8.59
N VAL A 102 -4.62 -1.48 7.68
CA VAL A 102 -5.94 -0.86 7.53
C VAL A 102 -6.41 -1.11 6.11
N TYR A 103 -7.52 -1.82 5.93
CA TYR A 103 -7.95 -2.19 4.58
C TYR A 103 -9.45 -2.47 4.51
N LEU A 104 -10.02 -2.31 3.31
CA LEU A 104 -11.33 -2.88 3.01
C LEU A 104 -11.21 -4.39 2.87
N SER A 105 -12.10 -5.13 3.52
CA SER A 105 -12.17 -6.59 3.32
C SER A 105 -12.64 -6.96 1.91
N LYS A 106 -13.36 -6.06 1.25
CA LYS A 106 -13.84 -6.18 -0.13
C LYS A 106 -14.13 -4.79 -0.69
N ALA A 107 -13.57 -4.45 -1.83
CA ALA A 107 -13.92 -3.23 -2.55
C ALA A 107 -15.14 -3.48 -3.47
N GLY A 108 -16.14 -2.58 -3.40
CA GLY A 108 -17.27 -2.59 -4.33
C GLY A 108 -16.91 -1.90 -5.65
N LYS A 109 -16.37 -0.69 -5.59
CA LYS A 109 -15.96 0.14 -6.73
C LYS A 109 -14.49 0.53 -6.54
N ILE A 110 -13.75 0.53 -7.64
CA ILE A 110 -12.35 0.97 -7.64
C ILE A 110 -12.25 2.26 -8.45
N HIS A 111 -11.50 3.24 -7.93
CA HIS A 111 -11.23 4.49 -8.64
C HIS A 111 -10.62 4.18 -10.03
N PRO A 112 -11.10 4.81 -11.11
CA PRO A 112 -10.69 4.48 -12.48
C PRO A 112 -9.18 4.51 -12.72
N GLN A 113 -8.47 5.43 -12.08
CA GLN A 113 -7.01 5.56 -12.19
C GLN A 113 -6.24 4.53 -11.34
N LEU A 114 -6.92 3.83 -10.42
CA LEU A 114 -6.30 2.86 -9.49
C LEU A 114 -6.65 1.40 -9.85
N GLN A 115 -7.23 1.16 -11.04
CA GLN A 115 -7.56 -0.19 -11.51
C GLN A 115 -6.34 -1.11 -11.57
N LYS A 116 -5.19 -0.54 -11.89
CA LYS A 116 -3.89 -1.23 -11.86
C LYS A 116 -2.97 -0.59 -10.85
N SER A 117 -2.06 -1.38 -10.30
CA SER A 117 -0.99 -0.86 -9.43
C SER A 117 -0.04 0.04 -10.22
N ALA A 118 0.39 1.15 -9.60
CA ALA A 118 1.35 2.07 -10.20
C ALA A 118 2.74 1.44 -10.38
N LYS A 119 3.06 0.44 -9.55
CA LYS A 119 4.29 -0.35 -9.65
C LYS A 119 3.92 -1.81 -9.85
N GLU A 120 4.52 -2.46 -10.85
CA GLU A 120 4.35 -3.89 -11.10
C GLU A 120 5.06 -4.76 -10.07
N GLU A 121 6.07 -4.21 -9.40
CA GLU A 121 6.89 -4.91 -8.43
C GLU A 121 6.97 -4.13 -7.11
N VAL A 122 6.92 -4.86 -6.00
CA VAL A 122 7.21 -4.38 -4.66
C VAL A 122 8.39 -5.15 -4.10
N GLU A 123 9.29 -4.42 -3.43
CA GLU A 123 10.49 -5.01 -2.85
C GLU A 123 10.23 -5.48 -1.43
N PHE A 124 10.81 -6.64 -1.10
CA PHE A 124 10.82 -7.21 0.24
C PHE A 124 12.23 -7.75 0.50
N ASP A 125 12.93 -7.16 1.43
CA ASP A 125 14.35 -7.41 1.66
C ASP A 125 14.60 -8.20 2.97
N GLN A 126 15.78 -8.74 3.08
CA GLN A 126 16.34 -9.36 4.28
C GLN A 126 17.58 -8.55 4.64
N GLU A 127 17.51 -7.78 5.72
CA GLU A 127 18.55 -6.86 6.14
C GLU A 127 18.69 -6.83 7.66
N GLY A 128 19.92 -7.01 8.15
CA GLY A 128 20.22 -7.10 9.57
C GLY A 128 19.52 -8.29 10.23
N CYS A 129 19.43 -9.41 9.53
CA CYS A 129 18.72 -10.62 9.93
C CYS A 129 17.25 -10.34 10.31
N ARG A 130 16.58 -9.47 9.55
CA ARG A 130 15.16 -9.13 9.66
C ARG A 130 14.54 -9.07 8.28
N PHE A 131 13.23 -9.22 8.20
CA PHE A 131 12.47 -8.90 7.00
C PHE A 131 12.11 -7.41 6.98
N VAL A 132 12.34 -6.74 5.85
CA VAL A 132 12.09 -5.31 5.64
C VAL A 132 11.30 -5.09 4.35
N PRO A 133 10.12 -4.45 4.42
CA PRO A 133 9.39 -4.03 5.60
C PRO A 133 8.76 -5.21 6.37
N ARG A 134 8.50 -5.04 7.67
CA ARG A 134 7.82 -6.05 8.48
C ARG A 134 6.36 -6.24 8.10
N ALA A 135 5.70 -5.17 7.68
CA ALA A 135 4.31 -5.17 7.21
C ALA A 135 4.25 -4.64 5.78
N LEU A 136 3.76 -5.45 4.83
CA LEU A 136 3.73 -5.12 3.41
C LEU A 136 2.33 -5.31 2.84
N VAL A 137 1.78 -4.28 2.17
CA VAL A 137 0.57 -4.41 1.36
C VAL A 137 0.98 -4.77 -0.07
N VAL A 138 0.37 -5.83 -0.61
CA VAL A 138 0.63 -6.35 -1.96
C VAL A 138 -0.68 -6.48 -2.69
N ARG A 139 -0.76 -5.98 -3.91
CA ARG A 139 -1.91 -6.24 -4.79
C ARG A 139 -1.68 -7.49 -5.64
N THR A 140 -2.77 -8.17 -5.99
CA THR A 140 -2.73 -9.40 -6.79
C THR A 140 -2.17 -9.21 -8.21
N ASP A 141 -2.07 -7.96 -8.69
CA ASP A 141 -1.43 -7.59 -9.96
C ASP A 141 0.07 -7.24 -9.81
N GLN A 142 0.63 -7.35 -8.59
CA GLN A 142 2.04 -7.09 -8.31
C GLN A 142 2.84 -8.37 -8.09
N ILE A 143 4.16 -8.23 -8.27
CA ILE A 143 5.17 -9.22 -7.91
C ILE A 143 5.84 -8.75 -6.64
N VAL A 144 6.07 -9.66 -5.69
CA VAL A 144 6.98 -9.40 -4.58
C VAL A 144 8.38 -9.88 -4.99
N ARG A 145 9.35 -8.96 -5.05
CA ARG A 145 10.76 -9.27 -5.27
C ARG A 145 11.43 -9.45 -3.91
N VAL A 146 11.68 -10.69 -3.53
CA VAL A 146 12.37 -11.00 -2.27
C VAL A 146 13.87 -10.99 -2.49
N LYS A 147 14.58 -10.15 -1.75
CA LYS A 147 16.04 -9.96 -1.84
C LYS A 147 16.72 -10.24 -0.52
N SER A 148 18.05 -10.25 -0.50
CA SER A 148 18.85 -10.29 0.73
C SER A 148 20.03 -9.33 0.64
N ASN A 149 20.23 -8.55 1.70
CA ASN A 149 21.37 -7.64 1.91
C ASN A 149 22.27 -8.10 3.05
N ASP A 150 22.06 -9.32 3.56
CA ASP A 150 22.85 -9.92 4.64
C ASP A 150 23.95 -10.81 4.09
N ASP A 151 25.08 -10.87 4.80
CA ASP A 151 26.24 -11.73 4.49
C ASP A 151 25.98 -13.21 4.84
N CYS A 152 24.76 -13.59 5.14
CA CYS A 152 24.36 -14.98 5.37
C CYS A 152 23.08 -15.35 4.59
N ALA A 153 22.89 -16.64 4.40
CA ALA A 153 21.70 -17.14 3.73
C ALA A 153 20.49 -17.14 4.66
N HIS A 154 19.34 -16.78 4.10
CA HIS A 154 18.05 -16.86 4.75
C HIS A 154 17.08 -17.67 3.89
N ASN A 155 15.99 -18.17 4.49
CA ASN A 155 14.87 -18.61 3.68
C ASN A 155 13.66 -17.71 3.88
N THR A 156 12.80 -17.67 2.85
CA THR A 156 11.49 -17.03 2.91
C THR A 156 10.42 -18.08 2.75
N LYS A 157 9.63 -18.27 3.79
CA LYS A 157 8.48 -19.17 3.80
C LYS A 157 7.21 -18.37 4.01
N THR A 158 6.22 -18.55 3.13
CA THR A 158 4.91 -17.92 3.25
C THR A 158 3.83 -18.95 3.60
N ASN A 159 2.82 -18.55 4.39
CA ASN A 159 1.74 -19.41 4.83
C ASN A 159 0.37 -18.86 4.39
N PRO A 160 0.09 -18.75 3.07
CA PRO A 160 -1.17 -18.23 2.55
C PRO A 160 -2.30 -19.25 2.70
N LEU A 161 -3.55 -18.76 2.62
CA LEU A 161 -4.75 -19.62 2.63
C LEU A 161 -5.28 -19.86 1.21
N SER A 162 -5.16 -18.87 0.33
CA SER A 162 -5.74 -18.90 -1.02
C SER A 162 -4.70 -19.06 -2.12
N ASN A 163 -3.45 -18.69 -1.86
CA ASN A 163 -2.35 -18.78 -2.81
C ASN A 163 -1.47 -20.00 -2.58
N GLN A 164 -0.57 -20.29 -3.50
CA GLN A 164 0.45 -21.31 -3.31
C GLN A 164 1.49 -20.82 -2.29
N PRO A 165 1.82 -21.63 -1.27
CA PRO A 165 2.89 -21.29 -0.34
C PRO A 165 4.24 -21.24 -1.07
N ALA A 166 5.06 -20.26 -0.73
CA ALA A 166 6.45 -20.18 -1.14
C ALA A 166 7.35 -20.69 -0.01
N ASN A 167 8.43 -21.36 -0.36
CA ASN A 167 9.50 -21.71 0.59
C ASN A 167 10.79 -21.91 -0.21
N PHE A 168 11.70 -20.95 -0.12
CA PHE A 168 12.95 -20.94 -0.87
C PHE A 168 14.07 -20.28 -0.06
N VAL A 169 15.31 -20.57 -0.40
CA VAL A 169 16.50 -19.99 0.22
C VAL A 169 17.05 -18.90 -0.70
N LEU A 170 17.41 -17.75 -0.11
CA LEU A 170 18.25 -16.74 -0.74
C LEU A 170 19.68 -16.88 -0.24
N ALA A 171 20.63 -16.78 -1.17
CA ALA A 171 22.04 -16.73 -0.82
C ALA A 171 22.37 -15.39 -0.11
N ALA A 172 23.53 -15.36 0.54
CA ALA A 172 24.08 -14.10 1.06
C ALA A 172 24.15 -13.05 -0.06
N ASN A 173 23.74 -11.83 0.23
CA ASN A 173 23.79 -10.68 -0.68
C ASN A 173 23.07 -10.92 -2.04
N ASP A 174 22.01 -11.71 -2.07
CA ASP A 174 21.23 -11.94 -3.28
C ASP A 174 20.38 -10.71 -3.61
N ARG A 175 20.95 -9.80 -4.42
CA ARG A 175 20.28 -8.57 -4.87
C ARG A 175 19.44 -8.76 -6.13
N MET A 176 19.57 -9.89 -6.83
CA MET A 176 18.67 -10.25 -7.94
C MET A 176 17.31 -10.71 -7.41
N GLY A 177 17.32 -11.47 -6.35
CA GLY A 177 16.16 -11.90 -5.62
C GLY A 177 15.27 -12.91 -6.34
N VAL A 178 14.25 -13.37 -5.64
CA VAL A 178 13.24 -14.33 -6.11
C VAL A 178 11.88 -13.65 -6.24
N GLU A 179 11.17 -13.92 -7.33
CA GLU A 179 9.81 -13.44 -7.56
C GLU A 179 8.78 -14.32 -6.85
N VAL A 180 7.89 -13.69 -6.11
CA VAL A 180 6.69 -14.33 -5.54
C VAL A 180 5.45 -13.64 -6.09
N ARG A 181 4.54 -14.44 -6.67
CA ARG A 181 3.29 -13.96 -7.27
C ARG A 181 2.10 -14.48 -6.50
N ASN A 182 1.28 -13.57 -6.01
CA ASN A 182 0.04 -13.88 -5.30
C ASN A 182 -1.13 -13.44 -6.18
N ARG A 183 -1.87 -14.39 -6.74
CA ARG A 183 -2.92 -14.12 -7.73
C ARG A 183 -4.31 -13.95 -7.13
N LEU A 184 -4.48 -14.33 -5.87
CA LEU A 184 -5.75 -14.29 -5.16
C LEU A 184 -5.63 -13.44 -3.90
N PRO A 185 -6.66 -12.66 -3.55
CA PRO A 185 -6.65 -11.92 -2.30
C PRO A 185 -6.74 -12.89 -1.11
N GLU A 186 -6.12 -12.50 0.00
CA GLU A 186 -6.14 -13.23 1.25
C GLU A 186 -7.10 -12.58 2.25
N ARG A 187 -7.75 -13.38 3.07
CA ARG A 187 -8.72 -12.88 4.05
C ARG A 187 -8.07 -12.19 5.25
N ARG A 188 -6.79 -12.45 5.47
CA ARG A 188 -5.97 -11.87 6.55
C ARG A 188 -4.53 -11.76 6.08
N PRO A 189 -3.70 -10.93 6.72
CA PRO A 189 -2.28 -10.90 6.44
C PRO A 189 -1.63 -12.28 6.54
N VAL A 190 -0.80 -12.59 5.55
CA VAL A 190 -0.07 -13.86 5.41
C VAL A 190 1.21 -13.76 6.21
N ALA A 191 1.45 -14.71 7.11
CA ALA A 191 2.71 -14.78 7.84
C ALA A 191 3.85 -15.17 6.89
N VAL A 192 4.98 -14.48 7.03
CA VAL A 192 6.25 -14.73 6.34
C VAL A 192 7.31 -15.00 7.40
N GLU A 193 8.02 -16.11 7.28
CA GLU A 193 8.92 -16.63 8.29
C GLU A 193 10.24 -17.10 7.69
N CYS A 194 11.30 -17.09 8.48
CA CYS A 194 12.55 -17.75 8.17
C CYS A 194 12.70 -19.00 9.07
N ASN A 195 12.91 -20.18 8.48
CA ASN A 195 13.10 -21.40 9.26
C ASN A 195 14.50 -21.48 9.90
N VAL A 196 15.48 -20.75 9.35
CA VAL A 196 16.85 -20.72 9.86
C VAL A 196 16.98 -19.78 11.05
N HIS A 197 16.26 -18.64 11.00
CA HIS A 197 16.29 -17.58 11.98
C HIS A 197 14.87 -17.34 12.48
N ALA A 198 14.44 -18.07 13.51
CA ALA A 198 13.05 -18.12 13.97
C ALA A 198 12.47 -16.78 14.44
N TRP A 199 13.32 -15.81 14.72
CA TRP A 199 12.92 -14.45 15.06
C TRP A 199 12.52 -13.60 13.86
N MET A 200 12.97 -13.96 12.62
CA MET A 200 12.61 -13.24 11.40
C MET A 200 11.17 -13.55 11.02
N LYS A 201 10.32 -12.56 11.22
CA LYS A 201 8.89 -12.61 10.92
C LYS A 201 8.44 -11.34 10.21
N ALA A 202 7.49 -11.46 9.31
CA ALA A 202 6.80 -10.38 8.64
C ALA A 202 5.39 -10.80 8.22
N HIS A 203 4.60 -9.85 7.71
CA HIS A 203 3.24 -10.11 7.24
C HIS A 203 2.99 -9.42 5.91
N TRP A 204 2.36 -10.14 4.96
CA TRP A 204 1.90 -9.59 3.69
C TRP A 204 0.39 -9.55 3.65
N LEU A 205 -0.19 -8.37 3.51
CA LEU A 205 -1.61 -8.20 3.21
C LEU A 205 -1.80 -8.26 1.69
N ILE A 206 -2.39 -9.32 1.19
CA ILE A 206 -2.62 -9.54 -0.25
C ILE A 206 -4.06 -9.19 -0.58
N ILE A 207 -4.28 -8.16 -1.39
CA ILE A 207 -5.59 -7.63 -1.77
C ILE A 207 -5.67 -7.39 -3.28
N ASP A 208 -6.88 -7.40 -3.84
CA ASP A 208 -7.14 -7.19 -5.27
C ASP A 208 -7.59 -5.76 -5.62
N HIS A 209 -7.45 -4.83 -4.69
CA HIS A 209 -7.88 -3.44 -4.80
C HIS A 209 -6.88 -2.49 -4.13
N PRO A 210 -6.93 -1.15 -4.37
CA PRO A 210 -5.95 -0.20 -3.83
C PRO A 210 -6.20 0.23 -2.37
N TYR A 211 -7.30 -0.18 -1.75
CA TYR A 211 -7.78 0.36 -0.47
C TYR A 211 -7.23 -0.41 0.72
N GLY A 212 -5.92 -0.37 0.86
CA GLY A 212 -5.20 -0.94 1.99
C GLY A 212 -3.91 -0.17 2.23
N THR A 213 -3.55 0.01 3.50
CA THR A 213 -2.33 0.70 3.95
C THR A 213 -1.82 0.12 5.25
N VAL A 214 -0.65 0.58 5.66
CA VAL A 214 -0.01 0.25 6.95
C VAL A 214 0.23 1.55 7.69
N SER A 215 0.00 1.58 9.01
CA SER A 215 0.34 2.75 9.82
C SER A 215 1.85 2.93 9.93
N ASP A 216 2.28 4.20 9.91
CA ASP A 216 3.67 4.59 10.08
C ASP A 216 4.14 4.46 11.54
N ARG A 217 5.40 4.86 11.82
CA ARG A 217 5.97 4.79 13.16
C ARG A 217 5.24 5.64 14.20
N GLU A 218 4.56 6.70 13.78
CA GLU A 218 3.71 7.54 14.64
C GLU A 218 2.28 7.02 14.74
N GLY A 219 1.98 5.88 14.12
CA GLY A 219 0.64 5.27 14.10
C GLY A 219 -0.30 5.89 13.07
N LYS A 220 0.15 6.83 12.23
CA LYS A 220 -0.67 7.53 11.25
C LYS A 220 -0.90 6.68 10.00
N PHE A 221 -2.08 6.80 9.42
CA PHE A 221 -2.41 6.16 8.15
C PHE A 221 -3.32 7.04 7.30
N THR A 222 -3.30 6.79 6.00
CA THR A 222 -4.21 7.40 5.03
C THR A 222 -4.58 6.38 3.96
N ILE A 223 -5.86 6.34 3.58
CA ILE A 223 -6.33 5.65 2.38
C ILE A 223 -7.01 6.69 1.50
N GLY A 224 -6.48 6.88 0.30
CA GLY A 224 -7.00 7.82 -0.68
C GLY A 224 -8.01 7.18 -1.64
N ASP A 225 -8.76 8.04 -2.31
CA ASP A 225 -9.62 7.69 -3.45
C ASP A 225 -10.62 6.55 -3.18
N LEU A 226 -11.08 6.45 -1.91
CA LEU A 226 -12.16 5.55 -1.53
C LEU A 226 -13.49 6.07 -2.13
N PRO A 227 -14.37 5.18 -2.62
CA PRO A 227 -15.72 5.59 -2.99
C PRO A 227 -16.41 6.30 -1.84
N ALA A 228 -17.15 7.38 -2.12
CA ALA A 228 -17.96 8.04 -1.11
C ALA A 228 -19.05 7.09 -0.59
N GLY A 229 -19.34 7.18 0.71
CA GLY A 229 -20.33 6.33 1.35
C GLY A 229 -19.84 5.69 2.65
N GLU A 230 -20.57 4.69 3.11
CA GLU A 230 -20.22 3.93 4.31
C GLU A 230 -19.38 2.71 3.95
N HIS A 231 -18.33 2.47 4.73
CA HIS A 231 -17.41 1.35 4.56
C HIS A 231 -17.11 0.68 5.88
N GLU A 232 -16.73 -0.60 5.81
CA GLU A 232 -16.20 -1.38 6.93
C GLU A 232 -14.71 -1.69 6.66
N LEU A 233 -13.83 -1.18 7.52
CA LEU A 233 -12.40 -1.46 7.47
C LEU A 233 -12.06 -2.64 8.38
N ALA A 234 -11.15 -3.49 7.95
CA ALA A 234 -10.45 -4.40 8.82
C ALA A 234 -9.18 -3.71 9.35
N LEU A 235 -8.99 -3.75 10.66
CA LEU A 235 -7.84 -3.24 11.38
C LEU A 235 -7.12 -4.42 12.00
N TRP A 236 -5.88 -4.68 11.61
CA TRP A 236 -5.13 -5.86 12.04
C TRP A 236 -3.68 -5.51 12.37
N GLN A 237 -3.16 -6.06 13.45
CA GLN A 237 -1.76 -5.95 13.85
C GLN A 237 -1.26 -7.34 14.30
N GLU A 238 0.01 -7.66 14.05
CA GLU A 238 0.50 -9.04 14.18
C GLU A 238 0.31 -9.62 15.60
N ARG A 239 0.53 -8.82 16.64
CA ARG A 239 0.42 -9.25 18.03
C ARG A 239 -1.02 -9.23 18.55
N ALA A 240 -1.80 -8.21 18.15
CA ALA A 240 -3.20 -8.08 18.51
C ALA A 240 -4.13 -8.99 17.70
N GLY A 241 -3.68 -9.44 16.52
CA GLY A 241 -4.59 -9.99 15.54
C GLY A 241 -5.55 -8.91 15.03
N TYR A 242 -6.84 -9.18 14.95
CA TYR A 242 -7.82 -8.15 14.60
C TYR A 242 -8.07 -7.20 15.78
N ILE A 243 -7.68 -5.94 15.59
CA ILE A 243 -8.09 -4.85 16.47
C ILE A 243 -9.60 -4.64 16.31
N ASP A 244 -10.06 -4.53 15.06
CA ASP A 244 -11.47 -4.52 14.67
C ASP A 244 -11.63 -5.15 13.27
N ARG A 245 -12.67 -5.95 13.07
CA ARG A 245 -12.97 -6.60 11.78
C ARG A 245 -13.89 -5.78 10.90
N LYS A 246 -14.59 -4.79 11.47
CA LYS A 246 -15.69 -4.06 10.82
C LYS A 246 -15.77 -2.62 11.33
N TYR A 247 -14.61 -1.97 11.41
CA TYR A 247 -14.54 -0.57 11.81
C TYR A 247 -15.27 0.30 10.78
N LYS A 248 -16.38 0.91 11.22
CA LYS A 248 -17.26 1.66 10.33
C LYS A 248 -16.73 3.07 10.11
N VAL A 249 -16.68 3.48 8.84
CA VAL A 249 -16.28 4.81 8.43
C VAL A 249 -17.24 5.35 7.37
N LYS A 250 -17.39 6.67 7.34
CA LYS A 250 -18.14 7.36 6.29
C LYS A 250 -17.20 8.23 5.48
N VAL A 251 -17.01 7.90 4.21
CA VAL A 251 -16.21 8.67 3.26
C VAL A 251 -17.05 9.77 2.65
N VAL A 252 -16.57 11.00 2.66
CA VAL A 252 -17.21 12.15 2.05
C VAL A 252 -16.51 12.48 0.73
N ALA A 253 -17.28 12.60 -0.35
CA ALA A 253 -16.76 12.93 -1.67
C ALA A 253 -15.95 14.24 -1.66
N GLY A 254 -14.83 14.26 -2.38
CA GLY A 254 -13.95 15.40 -2.53
C GLY A 254 -13.22 15.85 -1.25
N ARG A 255 -13.29 15.06 -0.17
CA ARG A 255 -12.72 15.46 1.13
C ARG A 255 -11.92 14.34 1.78
N THR A 256 -11.01 14.74 2.67
CA THR A 256 -10.41 13.82 3.63
C THR A 256 -11.26 13.80 4.90
N THR A 257 -11.75 12.62 5.25
CA THR A 257 -12.45 12.38 6.52
C THR A 257 -11.43 12.03 7.60
N GLU A 258 -11.33 12.90 8.60
CA GLU A 258 -10.48 12.69 9.76
C GLU A 258 -11.17 11.73 10.74
N LEU A 259 -10.59 10.56 10.95
CA LEU A 259 -11.08 9.59 11.93
C LEU A 259 -10.58 9.90 13.36
N GLY A 260 -9.59 10.82 13.46
CA GLY A 260 -8.96 11.16 14.72
C GLY A 260 -8.11 10.03 15.28
N THR A 261 -8.04 9.98 16.61
CA THR A 261 -7.26 8.96 17.34
C THR A 261 -8.08 7.71 17.59
N ILE A 262 -7.59 6.58 17.11
CA ILE A 262 -8.13 5.25 17.36
C ILE A 262 -7.32 4.63 18.50
N LYS A 263 -7.90 4.60 19.68
CA LYS A 263 -7.28 4.04 20.88
C LYS A 263 -7.34 2.51 20.84
N VAL A 264 -6.20 1.86 21.04
CA VAL A 264 -6.10 0.41 21.11
C VAL A 264 -5.65 0.01 22.51
N PRO A 265 -6.51 -0.68 23.28
CA PRO A 265 -6.16 -1.10 24.63
C PRO A 265 -4.93 -1.99 24.68
N ALA A 266 -4.02 -1.75 25.63
CA ALA A 266 -2.78 -2.49 25.78
C ALA A 266 -2.99 -4.01 25.96
N GLU A 267 -4.13 -4.41 26.54
CA GLU A 267 -4.50 -5.81 26.74
C GLU A 267 -4.65 -6.60 25.42
N LYS A 268 -4.89 -5.92 24.29
CA LYS A 268 -4.95 -6.58 22.98
C LYS A 268 -3.60 -7.11 22.51
N PHE A 269 -2.51 -6.61 23.07
CA PHE A 269 -1.14 -6.97 22.69
C PHE A 269 -0.49 -7.96 23.67
N VAL A 270 -1.16 -8.28 24.76
CA VAL A 270 -0.67 -9.29 25.72
C VAL A 270 -0.95 -10.67 25.10
N ASP A 271 0.06 -11.53 25.08
CA ASP A 271 -0.06 -12.89 24.55
C ASP A 271 -1.24 -13.61 25.24
N VAL A 272 -2.27 -13.89 24.48
CA VAL A 272 -3.27 -14.87 24.86
C VAL A 272 -2.58 -16.22 24.76
N LYS A 273 -2.15 -16.76 25.91
CA LYS A 273 -1.55 -18.09 26.03
C LYS A 273 -2.49 -19.19 25.55
#